data_266c08740b9620e2c1e96f0e8148c860
#
_entry.id   266c08740b9620e2c1e96f0e8148c860
#
_cell.length_a   1.000
_cell.length_b   1.000
_cell.length_c   1.000
_cell.angle_alpha   90.00
_cell.angle_beta   90.00
_cell.angle_gamma   90.00
#
_symmetry.space_group_name_H-M   'P 1'
#
loop_
_entity.id
_entity.type
_entity.pdbx_description
1 polymer ?
#
loop_
_entity_poly.entity_id
_entity_poly.type
_entity_poly.pdbx_seq_one_letter_code
_entity_poly.pdbx_strand_id
1 'polypeptide(L)'
;MNWEQLLSLKRQGDKGKRLRVEQDDTRLGFEVDYDRIIFSSAFRSLQDKTQVIPLSKTDFVHTRLTHSLEVSVVGRSLGRLVGKKIIAKYPYLKDAHGYHMNDFGAIVAAASLAHDIGNPPFGHSGEKAIGEYFSIGNGQKYKDQLTAKEWQDLIDFEGNANGFSVLTASRPGIEGGLRISYATLGAFMKYPKESLPKKPTKNIADKKYGFFQTDKAFFEEVAQDMGLIPNKSGLDMGFERHPLAYLVEAADDICYTIIDFEDGINLGLVSEDFALEYLIKLVKDSIDTSKYKTLETKEDRISYLRALAIGSLINDAVKVFVENEALILQGKFPYALMDKSKYKAQMDDIIKISVDNIYQSREVIEKEIVGYQIIQMLLDKFITAFNNKYIGNASNYDALILKMLPEKHHLEKENLYGRLLHICHFISLLTDGNALLFYKTITAAKN
;
A
#
# COMPACT_ATOMS: atom_id res chain seq x y z
N MET A 1 7.24 -11.23 20.19
CA MET A 1 7.68 -9.86 19.91
C MET A 1 7.51 -9.01 21.16
N ASN A 2 8.27 -7.92 21.31
CA ASN A 2 8.10 -6.96 22.39
C ASN A 2 8.05 -5.52 21.85
N TRP A 3 7.35 -4.64 22.54
CA TRP A 3 7.10 -3.27 22.06
C TRP A 3 8.36 -2.39 21.99
N GLU A 4 9.34 -2.61 22.86
CA GLU A 4 10.59 -1.82 22.86
C GLU A 4 11.37 -2.01 21.53
N GLN A 5 11.46 -3.27 21.04
CA GLN A 5 12.11 -3.55 19.76
C GLN A 5 11.26 -3.12 18.58
N LEU A 6 9.93 -3.33 18.65
CA LEU A 6 9.00 -2.97 17.59
C LEU A 6 8.95 -1.47 17.30
N LEU A 7 9.23 -0.62 18.28
CA LEU A 7 9.26 0.85 18.15
C LEU A 7 10.66 1.35 17.73
N SER A 8 11.37 0.62 16.88
CA SER A 8 12.72 0.96 16.43
C SER A 8 12.76 2.22 15.57
N LEU A 9 13.53 3.21 16.03
CA LEU A 9 13.83 4.45 15.28
C LEU A 9 15.01 4.29 14.32
N LYS A 10 15.63 3.11 14.26
CA LYS A 10 16.73 2.82 13.35
C LYS A 10 16.29 3.03 11.90
N ARG A 11 17.20 3.48 11.07
CA ARG A 11 17.06 3.72 9.64
C ARG A 11 18.19 3.04 8.89
N GLN A 12 17.98 2.73 7.63
CA GLN A 12 19.04 2.16 6.79
C GLN A 12 20.31 3.02 6.85
N GLY A 13 21.46 2.39 7.02
CA GLY A 13 22.76 3.06 7.14
C GLY A 13 23.09 3.58 8.55
N ASP A 14 22.19 3.48 9.52
CA ASP A 14 22.51 3.86 10.91
C ASP A 14 23.43 2.82 11.56
N LYS A 15 24.54 3.29 12.16
CA LYS A 15 25.54 2.42 12.83
C LYS A 15 25.13 2.00 14.25
N GLY A 16 24.12 2.64 14.85
CA GLY A 16 23.67 2.39 16.21
C GLY A 16 22.16 2.59 16.38
N LYS A 17 21.66 2.22 17.56
CA LYS A 17 20.26 2.48 17.92
C LYS A 17 20.05 3.98 18.12
N ARG A 18 18.91 4.47 17.66
CA ARG A 18 18.41 5.81 17.98
C ARG A 18 17.43 5.70 19.15
N LEU A 19 17.67 6.45 20.20
CA LEU A 19 16.83 6.43 21.40
C LEU A 19 15.77 7.53 21.32
N ARG A 20 14.55 7.20 21.70
CA ARG A 20 13.42 8.16 21.71
C ARG A 20 13.65 9.31 22.69
N VAL A 21 14.21 9.01 23.85
CA VAL A 21 14.55 9.99 24.90
C VAL A 21 15.61 11.03 24.48
N GLU A 22 16.39 10.76 23.43
CA GLU A 22 17.43 11.66 22.91
C GLU A 22 16.92 12.56 21.79
N GLN A 23 15.64 12.41 21.39
CA GLN A 23 15.09 13.18 20.28
C GLN A 23 14.56 14.54 20.76
N ASP A 24 14.69 15.52 19.87
CA ASP A 24 14.05 16.82 20.01
C ASP A 24 12.53 16.66 20.00
N ASP A 25 11.86 17.15 21.04
CA ASP A 25 10.40 17.07 21.16
C ASP A 25 9.65 17.92 20.13
N THR A 26 10.33 18.83 19.45
CA THR A 26 9.76 19.66 18.38
C THR A 26 9.72 18.96 17.04
N ARG A 27 10.52 17.89 16.85
CA ARG A 27 10.59 17.13 15.58
C ARG A 27 10.86 15.66 15.84
N LEU A 28 9.82 14.92 16.15
CA LEU A 28 9.90 13.50 16.47
C LEU A 28 10.27 12.65 15.28
N GLY A 29 11.10 11.62 15.50
CA GLY A 29 11.64 10.78 14.44
C GLY A 29 10.61 10.06 13.57
N PHE A 30 9.49 9.63 14.16
CA PHE A 30 8.39 8.99 13.40
C PHE A 30 7.56 10.00 12.60
N GLU A 31 7.43 11.26 13.05
CA GLU A 31 6.78 12.33 12.30
C GLU A 31 7.60 12.70 11.05
N VAL A 32 8.93 12.64 11.14
CA VAL A 32 9.83 12.82 9.99
C VAL A 32 9.57 11.78 8.89
N ASP A 33 9.10 10.57 9.21
CA ASP A 33 8.75 9.58 8.21
C ASP A 33 7.56 10.05 7.36
N TYR A 34 6.55 10.61 8.00
CA TYR A 34 5.41 11.20 7.33
C TYR A 34 5.82 12.32 6.37
N ASP A 35 6.68 13.24 6.84
CA ASP A 35 7.21 14.35 6.03
C ASP A 35 7.93 13.82 4.78
N ARG A 36 8.82 12.83 4.96
CA ARG A 36 9.59 12.25 3.86
C ARG A 36 8.73 11.58 2.80
N ILE A 37 7.66 10.92 3.20
CA ILE A 37 6.70 10.29 2.29
C ILE A 37 5.97 11.37 1.50
N ILE A 38 5.38 12.36 2.17
CA ILE A 38 4.61 13.46 1.53
C ILE A 38 5.47 14.23 0.50
N PHE A 39 6.73 14.51 0.84
CA PHE A 39 7.62 15.25 -0.05
C PHE A 39 8.25 14.40 -1.17
N SER A 40 8.01 13.09 -1.19
CA SER A 40 8.52 12.23 -2.24
C SER A 40 7.76 12.40 -3.56
N SER A 41 8.47 12.26 -4.68
CA SER A 41 7.83 12.27 -6.00
C SER A 41 6.89 11.09 -6.20
N ALA A 42 7.21 9.94 -5.59
CA ALA A 42 6.37 8.74 -5.67
C ALA A 42 5.01 8.96 -5.01
N PHE A 43 4.95 9.59 -3.83
CA PHE A 43 3.69 9.94 -3.19
C PHE A 43 2.89 10.97 -4.01
N ARG A 44 3.56 12.01 -4.52
CA ARG A 44 2.90 13.03 -5.35
C ARG A 44 2.29 12.47 -6.63
N SER A 45 2.90 11.41 -7.21
CA SER A 45 2.35 10.77 -8.41
C SER A 45 1.01 10.07 -8.17
N LEU A 46 0.65 9.78 -6.91
CA LEU A 46 -0.66 9.23 -6.55
C LEU A 46 -1.83 10.17 -6.87
N GLN A 47 -1.56 11.47 -7.07
CA GLN A 47 -2.56 12.46 -7.48
C GLN A 47 -3.24 12.11 -8.80
N ASP A 48 -2.51 11.52 -9.74
CA ASP A 48 -3.02 11.14 -11.07
C ASP A 48 -2.91 9.62 -11.25
N LYS A 49 -3.21 8.87 -10.17
CA LYS A 49 -3.45 7.42 -10.17
C LYS A 49 -4.85 7.14 -9.66
N THR A 50 -5.53 6.27 -10.36
CA THR A 50 -6.92 5.91 -10.07
C THR A 50 -7.04 5.13 -8.77
N GLN A 51 -8.03 5.51 -7.96
CA GLN A 51 -8.53 4.70 -6.85
C GLN A 51 -9.65 3.78 -7.32
N VAL A 52 -10.69 4.34 -7.93
CA VAL A 52 -11.92 3.62 -8.32
C VAL A 52 -12.10 3.60 -9.84
N ILE A 53 -12.17 4.77 -10.49
CA ILE A 53 -12.45 4.89 -11.94
C ILE A 53 -11.23 5.44 -12.67
N PRO A 54 -10.54 4.63 -13.51
CA PRO A 54 -9.38 5.09 -14.27
C PRO A 54 -9.71 6.27 -15.19
N LEU A 55 -8.77 7.23 -15.28
CA LEU A 55 -8.88 8.38 -16.19
C LEU A 55 -10.23 9.13 -16.04
N SER A 56 -10.73 9.25 -14.80
CA SER A 56 -11.97 10.00 -14.53
C SER A 56 -11.79 11.48 -14.88
N LYS A 57 -12.84 12.08 -15.41
CA LYS A 57 -12.90 13.52 -15.70
C LYS A 57 -13.69 14.30 -14.65
N THR A 58 -14.23 13.61 -13.65
CA THR A 58 -15.03 14.23 -12.58
C THR A 58 -14.14 14.55 -11.38
N ASP A 59 -14.26 15.78 -10.87
CA ASP A 59 -13.48 16.27 -9.73
C ASP A 59 -13.88 15.65 -8.38
N PHE A 60 -14.93 14.82 -8.35
CA PHE A 60 -15.50 14.24 -7.14
C PHE A 60 -15.02 12.81 -6.84
N VAL A 61 -14.23 12.20 -7.73
CA VAL A 61 -13.73 10.82 -7.53
C VAL A 61 -12.37 10.86 -6.83
N HIS A 62 -12.23 10.06 -5.78
CA HIS A 62 -10.97 9.96 -5.04
C HIS A 62 -9.84 9.44 -5.93
N THR A 63 -8.70 10.10 -5.83
CA THR A 63 -7.41 9.60 -6.33
C THR A 63 -6.73 8.77 -5.26
N ARG A 64 -5.69 8.00 -5.62
CA ARG A 64 -4.89 7.29 -4.61
C ARG A 64 -4.23 8.24 -3.62
N LEU A 65 -3.96 9.49 -3.98
CA LEU A 65 -3.40 10.49 -3.07
C LEU A 65 -4.43 10.87 -2.00
N THR A 66 -5.66 11.22 -2.39
CA THR A 66 -6.71 11.57 -1.42
C THR A 66 -7.07 10.41 -0.52
N HIS A 67 -7.22 9.20 -1.09
CA HIS A 67 -7.42 7.97 -0.33
C HIS A 67 -6.29 7.72 0.68
N SER A 68 -5.02 7.82 0.27
CA SER A 68 -3.88 7.64 1.17
C SER A 68 -3.86 8.65 2.33
N LEU A 69 -4.30 9.89 2.09
CA LEU A 69 -4.44 10.91 3.14
C LEU A 69 -5.54 10.52 4.14
N GLU A 70 -6.68 10.03 3.67
CA GLU A 70 -7.80 9.60 4.51
C GLU A 70 -7.43 8.37 5.34
N VAL A 71 -6.82 7.35 4.71
CA VAL A 71 -6.30 6.17 5.41
C VAL A 71 -5.28 6.58 6.49
N SER A 72 -4.45 7.57 6.20
CA SER A 72 -3.49 8.11 7.18
C SER A 72 -4.16 8.79 8.38
N VAL A 73 -5.26 9.52 8.18
CA VAL A 73 -6.03 10.15 9.28
C VAL A 73 -6.68 9.09 10.16
N VAL A 74 -7.29 8.06 9.55
CA VAL A 74 -7.88 6.92 10.26
C VAL A 74 -6.79 6.14 11.00
N GLY A 75 -5.68 5.83 10.32
CA GLY A 75 -4.52 5.15 10.88
C GLY A 75 -3.91 5.87 12.09
N ARG A 76 -3.77 7.20 12.00
CA ARG A 76 -3.32 8.02 13.13
C ARG A 76 -4.24 7.88 14.34
N SER A 77 -5.53 7.87 14.12
CA SER A 77 -6.53 7.74 15.19
C SER A 77 -6.45 6.36 15.84
N LEU A 78 -6.38 5.29 15.02
CA LEU A 78 -6.17 3.91 15.50
C LEU A 78 -4.87 3.79 16.29
N GLY A 79 -3.75 4.28 15.74
CA GLY A 79 -2.44 4.23 16.39
C GLY A 79 -2.42 4.94 17.74
N ARG A 80 -3.02 6.16 17.86
CA ARG A 80 -3.11 6.90 19.12
C ARG A 80 -3.97 6.19 20.16
N LEU A 81 -5.12 5.67 19.76
CA LEU A 81 -6.03 4.97 20.68
C LEU A 81 -5.40 3.67 21.20
N VAL A 82 -4.78 2.89 20.33
CA VAL A 82 -4.03 1.68 20.71
C VAL A 82 -2.83 2.06 21.55
N GLY A 83 -2.02 3.04 21.12
CA GLY A 83 -0.84 3.51 21.84
C GLY A 83 -1.15 3.95 23.27
N LYS A 84 -2.28 4.66 23.49
CA LYS A 84 -2.76 5.02 24.84
C LYS A 84 -2.97 3.78 25.72
N LYS A 85 -3.53 2.70 25.16
CA LYS A 85 -3.78 1.45 25.90
C LYS A 85 -2.48 0.67 26.16
N ILE A 86 -1.59 0.62 25.16
CA ILE A 86 -0.29 -0.06 25.28
C ILE A 86 0.62 0.63 26.30
N ILE A 87 0.73 1.96 26.27
CA ILE A 87 1.52 2.73 27.26
C ILE A 87 0.94 2.54 28.68
N ALA A 88 -0.37 2.51 28.84
CA ALA A 88 -0.99 2.23 30.13
C ALA A 88 -0.69 0.81 30.63
N LYS A 89 -0.62 -0.18 29.73
CA LYS A 89 -0.32 -1.58 30.06
C LYS A 89 1.18 -1.80 30.31
N TYR A 90 2.05 -1.06 29.62
CA TYR A 90 3.50 -1.16 29.68
C TYR A 90 4.14 0.21 30.02
N PRO A 91 4.04 0.71 31.27
CA PRO A 91 4.50 2.06 31.63
C PRO A 91 5.98 2.32 31.36
N TYR A 92 6.83 1.27 31.42
CA TYR A 92 8.27 1.38 31.15
C TYR A 92 8.57 1.94 29.74
N LEU A 93 7.68 1.76 28.76
CA LEU A 93 7.84 2.34 27.42
C LEU A 93 7.91 3.88 27.48
N LYS A 94 7.12 4.48 28.37
CA LYS A 94 7.17 5.93 28.63
C LYS A 94 8.31 6.28 29.57
N ASP A 95 8.36 5.62 30.73
CA ASP A 95 9.20 6.05 31.85
C ASP A 95 10.70 5.82 31.59
N ALA A 96 11.06 4.73 30.91
CA ALA A 96 12.44 4.39 30.58
C ALA A 96 12.84 4.78 29.14
N HIS A 97 11.90 4.75 28.18
CA HIS A 97 12.22 4.94 26.77
C HIS A 97 11.62 6.22 26.16
N GLY A 98 10.74 6.92 26.86
CA GLY A 98 10.15 8.19 26.41
C GLY A 98 9.08 8.07 25.32
N TYR A 99 8.56 6.87 25.06
CA TYR A 99 7.50 6.67 24.05
C TYR A 99 6.16 7.19 24.56
N HIS A 100 5.38 7.78 23.64
CA HIS A 100 4.04 8.29 23.89
C HIS A 100 3.03 7.72 22.90
N MET A 101 1.74 7.88 23.17
CA MET A 101 0.67 7.46 22.25
C MET A 101 0.80 8.10 20.87
N ASN A 102 1.39 9.30 20.78
CA ASN A 102 1.60 10.00 19.52
C ASN A 102 2.61 9.31 18.63
N ASP A 103 3.63 8.63 19.19
CA ASP A 103 4.60 7.85 18.42
C ASP A 103 3.91 6.71 17.67
N PHE A 104 3.00 5.98 18.32
CA PHE A 104 2.16 4.96 17.68
C PHE A 104 1.30 5.55 16.56
N GLY A 105 0.68 6.71 16.84
CA GLY A 105 -0.10 7.44 15.86
C GLY A 105 0.72 7.88 14.65
N ALA A 106 1.95 8.36 14.85
CA ALA A 106 2.84 8.80 13.80
C ALA A 106 3.32 7.63 12.91
N ILE A 107 3.70 6.49 13.52
CA ILE A 107 4.11 5.28 12.79
C ILE A 107 2.97 4.79 11.90
N VAL A 108 1.76 4.60 12.48
CA VAL A 108 0.61 4.09 11.72
C VAL A 108 0.18 5.10 10.65
N ALA A 109 0.19 6.41 10.93
CA ALA A 109 -0.12 7.44 9.95
C ALA A 109 0.84 7.44 8.76
N ALA A 110 2.15 7.35 9.02
CA ALA A 110 3.16 7.33 7.97
C ALA A 110 3.08 6.04 7.12
N ALA A 111 2.92 4.89 7.75
CA ALA A 111 2.74 3.62 7.07
C ALA A 111 1.45 3.58 6.23
N SER A 112 0.34 4.11 6.78
CA SER A 112 -0.93 4.26 6.06
C SER A 112 -0.82 5.23 4.88
N LEU A 113 -0.08 6.33 5.05
CA LEU A 113 0.16 7.28 3.95
C LEU A 113 0.89 6.63 2.77
N ALA A 114 1.80 5.69 3.06
CA ALA A 114 2.62 5.02 2.07
C ALA A 114 1.99 3.75 1.48
N HIS A 115 0.87 3.24 2.03
CA HIS A 115 0.38 1.89 1.73
C HIS A 115 0.18 1.60 0.24
N ASP A 116 -0.20 2.60 -0.55
CA ASP A 116 -0.47 2.52 -1.98
C ASP A 116 0.66 3.06 -2.87
N ILE A 117 1.81 3.47 -2.29
CA ILE A 117 2.90 4.17 -3.01
C ILE A 117 3.52 3.35 -4.15
N GLY A 118 3.40 2.02 -4.07
CA GLY A 118 3.95 1.08 -5.06
C GLY A 118 2.98 0.62 -6.14
N ASN A 119 1.71 1.00 -6.06
CA ASN A 119 0.71 0.56 -7.02
C ASN A 119 0.96 1.14 -8.42
N PRO A 120 0.89 0.31 -9.49
CA PRO A 120 1.09 0.79 -10.85
C PRO A 120 -0.09 1.66 -11.33
N PRO A 121 0.06 2.35 -12.50
CA PRO A 121 -1.07 2.93 -13.20
C PRO A 121 -2.19 1.92 -13.41
N PHE A 122 -3.43 2.38 -13.40
CA PHE A 122 -4.64 1.56 -13.57
C PHE A 122 -4.84 0.50 -12.48
N GLY A 123 -4.22 0.68 -11.32
CA GLY A 123 -4.43 -0.12 -10.11
C GLY A 123 -4.15 -1.62 -10.28
N HIS A 124 -5.06 -2.46 -9.80
CA HIS A 124 -4.91 -3.92 -9.87
C HIS A 124 -4.86 -4.48 -11.30
N SER A 125 -5.50 -3.81 -12.26
CA SER A 125 -5.39 -4.18 -13.66
C SER A 125 -3.98 -3.95 -14.21
N GLY A 126 -3.29 -2.89 -13.73
CA GLY A 126 -1.88 -2.66 -14.01
C GLY A 126 -0.97 -3.73 -13.44
N GLU A 127 -1.18 -4.18 -12.20
CA GLU A 127 -0.43 -5.30 -11.59
C GLU A 127 -0.58 -6.58 -12.42
N LYS A 128 -1.82 -6.93 -12.77
CA LYS A 128 -2.11 -8.10 -13.61
C LYS A 128 -1.48 -7.98 -14.99
N ALA A 129 -1.56 -6.80 -15.62
CA ALA A 129 -0.96 -6.56 -16.94
C ALA A 129 0.57 -6.75 -16.92
N ILE A 130 1.25 -6.31 -15.85
CA ILE A 130 2.69 -6.57 -15.66
C ILE A 130 2.93 -8.09 -15.53
N GLY A 131 2.19 -8.77 -14.67
CA GLY A 131 2.35 -10.22 -14.47
C GLY A 131 2.08 -11.03 -15.74
N GLU A 132 1.05 -10.69 -16.50
CA GLU A 132 0.69 -11.37 -17.74
C GLU A 132 1.68 -11.12 -18.88
N TYR A 133 2.34 -9.96 -18.92
CA TYR A 133 3.44 -9.72 -19.86
C TYR A 133 4.52 -10.80 -19.75
N PHE A 134 4.85 -11.20 -18.52
CA PHE A 134 5.84 -12.27 -18.29
C PHE A 134 5.24 -13.67 -18.42
N SER A 135 4.06 -13.94 -17.87
CA SER A 135 3.52 -15.31 -17.79
C SER A 135 3.04 -15.86 -19.13
N ILE A 136 2.43 -15.03 -19.98
CA ILE A 136 1.83 -15.42 -21.27
C ILE A 136 2.22 -14.50 -22.44
N GLY A 137 2.84 -13.33 -22.16
CA GLY A 137 3.24 -12.36 -23.17
C GLY A 137 4.70 -12.50 -23.62
N ASN A 138 5.22 -11.44 -24.23
CA ASN A 138 6.58 -11.40 -24.80
C ASN A 138 7.71 -11.56 -23.77
N GLY A 139 7.42 -11.36 -22.49
CA GLY A 139 8.37 -11.56 -21.38
C GLY A 139 8.65 -13.03 -21.07
N GLN A 140 7.83 -13.97 -21.56
CA GLN A 140 7.99 -15.41 -21.29
C GLN A 140 9.36 -15.96 -21.71
N LYS A 141 9.97 -15.36 -22.73
CA LYS A 141 11.31 -15.73 -23.22
C LYS A 141 12.44 -15.61 -22.18
N TYR A 142 12.21 -14.92 -21.07
CA TYR A 142 13.19 -14.76 -20.02
C TYR A 142 13.11 -15.82 -18.92
N LYS A 143 12.07 -16.65 -18.91
CA LYS A 143 11.76 -17.61 -17.84
C LYS A 143 12.95 -18.49 -17.47
N ASP A 144 13.56 -19.13 -18.46
CA ASP A 144 14.62 -20.13 -18.24
C ASP A 144 15.98 -19.51 -17.82
N GLN A 145 16.05 -18.19 -17.78
CA GLN A 145 17.24 -17.42 -17.36
C GLN A 145 17.13 -16.88 -15.93
N LEU A 146 16.02 -17.15 -15.25
CA LEU A 146 15.69 -16.66 -13.92
C LEU A 146 15.47 -17.82 -12.94
N THR A 147 15.74 -17.58 -11.68
CA THR A 147 15.35 -18.51 -10.61
C THR A 147 13.82 -18.54 -10.47
N ALA A 148 13.30 -19.60 -9.86
CA ALA A 148 11.85 -19.73 -9.64
C ALA A 148 11.25 -18.55 -8.85
N LYS A 149 11.99 -18.01 -7.87
CA LYS A 149 11.54 -16.87 -7.07
C LYS A 149 11.57 -15.55 -7.83
N GLU A 150 12.65 -15.27 -8.58
CA GLU A 150 12.75 -14.10 -9.43
C GLU A 150 11.66 -14.11 -10.51
N TRP A 151 11.40 -15.28 -11.10
CA TRP A 151 10.30 -15.44 -12.05
C TRP A 151 8.95 -15.19 -11.39
N GLN A 152 8.73 -15.70 -10.18
CA GLN A 152 7.49 -15.50 -9.44
C GLN A 152 7.24 -14.03 -9.11
N ASP A 153 8.26 -13.28 -8.73
CA ASP A 153 8.17 -11.84 -8.47
C ASP A 153 7.64 -11.07 -9.69
N LEU A 154 8.03 -11.50 -10.90
CA LEU A 154 7.62 -10.85 -12.15
C LEU A 154 6.21 -11.24 -12.59
N ILE A 155 5.87 -12.54 -12.55
CA ILE A 155 4.55 -13.02 -13.01
C ILE A 155 3.41 -12.73 -12.01
N ASP A 156 3.74 -12.37 -10.81
CA ASP A 156 2.80 -12.05 -9.73
C ASP A 156 3.14 -10.66 -9.14
N PHE A 157 3.49 -9.72 -10.02
CA PHE A 157 3.94 -8.39 -9.61
C PHE A 157 2.97 -7.78 -8.61
N GLU A 158 3.50 -7.32 -7.46
CA GLU A 158 2.72 -6.92 -6.30
C GLU A 158 3.03 -5.50 -5.86
N GLY A 159 2.02 -4.63 -5.79
CA GLY A 159 2.17 -3.23 -5.40
C GLY A 159 2.73 -3.05 -3.99
N ASN A 160 2.42 -3.94 -3.05
CA ASN A 160 2.99 -3.87 -1.70
C ASN A 160 4.51 -4.11 -1.71
N ALA A 161 4.99 -5.10 -2.47
CA ALA A 161 6.43 -5.34 -2.63
C ALA A 161 7.12 -4.18 -3.35
N ASN A 162 6.49 -3.66 -4.40
CA ASN A 162 6.99 -2.47 -5.11
C ASN A 162 7.03 -1.23 -4.20
N GLY A 163 6.04 -1.06 -3.32
CA GLY A 163 6.01 0.01 -2.32
C GLY A 163 7.20 -0.05 -1.36
N PHE A 164 7.55 -1.25 -0.89
CA PHE A 164 8.74 -1.44 -0.06
C PHE A 164 10.02 -1.02 -0.81
N SER A 165 10.18 -1.44 -2.06
CA SER A 165 11.31 -1.01 -2.91
C SER A 165 11.33 0.52 -3.08
N VAL A 166 10.18 1.16 -3.34
CA VAL A 166 10.08 2.63 -3.48
C VAL A 166 10.55 3.36 -2.22
N LEU A 167 10.18 2.84 -1.04
CA LEU A 167 10.54 3.45 0.24
C LEU A 167 12.03 3.29 0.57
N THR A 168 12.67 2.21 0.11
CA THR A 168 13.98 1.75 0.59
C THR A 168 15.09 1.75 -0.45
N ALA A 169 14.77 1.82 -1.75
CA ALA A 169 15.76 1.72 -2.82
C ALA A 169 16.86 2.78 -2.72
N SER A 170 18.07 2.35 -2.44
CA SER A 170 19.25 3.18 -2.46
C SER A 170 19.63 3.57 -3.89
N ARG A 171 20.21 4.75 -4.05
CA ARG A 171 20.72 5.26 -5.33
C ARG A 171 22.02 6.05 -5.11
N PRO A 172 22.82 6.32 -6.14
CA PRO A 172 24.08 7.06 -5.98
C PRO A 172 23.89 8.36 -5.16
N GLY A 173 24.63 8.48 -4.06
CA GLY A 173 24.56 9.60 -3.13
C GLY A 173 23.36 9.61 -2.16
N ILE A 174 22.46 8.66 -2.26
CA ILE A 174 21.28 8.55 -1.39
C ILE A 174 21.12 7.11 -0.92
N GLU A 175 21.62 6.81 0.27
CA GLU A 175 21.46 5.50 0.90
C GLU A 175 20.09 5.39 1.58
N GLY A 176 19.43 4.24 1.44
CA GLY A 176 18.18 3.92 2.13
C GLY A 176 16.93 4.60 1.58
N GLY A 177 16.94 5.03 0.33
CA GLY A 177 15.76 5.61 -0.33
C GLY A 177 15.22 6.84 0.43
N LEU A 178 14.01 6.72 0.97
CA LEU A 178 13.40 7.76 1.81
C LEU A 178 13.90 7.73 3.27
N ARG A 179 14.74 6.76 3.63
CA ARG A 179 15.28 6.57 4.99
C ARG A 179 14.19 6.54 6.07
N ILE A 180 13.17 5.74 5.85
CA ILE A 180 12.06 5.52 6.77
C ILE A 180 12.53 4.69 7.98
N SER A 181 11.98 4.94 9.18
CA SER A 181 12.29 4.16 10.39
C SER A 181 11.83 2.71 10.26
N TYR A 182 12.53 1.78 10.91
CA TYR A 182 12.20 0.36 10.85
C TYR A 182 10.81 0.08 11.41
N ALA A 183 10.39 0.78 12.46
CA ALA A 183 9.02 0.67 12.98
C ALA A 183 7.96 1.02 11.93
N THR A 184 8.17 2.09 11.15
CA THR A 184 7.25 2.48 10.07
C THR A 184 7.31 1.49 8.91
N LEU A 185 8.50 1.00 8.52
CA LEU A 185 8.63 -0.06 7.51
C LEU A 185 7.95 -1.36 7.93
N GLY A 186 8.07 -1.74 9.22
CA GLY A 186 7.37 -2.89 9.77
C GLY A 186 5.85 -2.73 9.76
N ALA A 187 5.35 -1.55 10.13
CA ALA A 187 3.92 -1.24 10.08
C ALA A 187 3.37 -1.19 8.64
N PHE A 188 4.18 -0.76 7.68
CA PHE A 188 3.86 -0.80 6.24
C PHE A 188 3.75 -2.23 5.70
N MET A 189 4.57 -3.16 6.21
CA MET A 189 4.71 -4.51 5.67
C MET A 189 3.54 -5.42 6.05
N LYS A 190 2.47 -5.40 5.25
CA LYS A 190 1.27 -6.26 5.43
C LYS A 190 1.58 -7.76 5.21
N TYR A 191 2.54 -8.08 4.32
CA TYR A 191 2.84 -9.44 3.87
C TYR A 191 4.33 -9.75 3.98
N PRO A 192 4.87 -9.98 5.19
CA PRO A 192 6.31 -10.06 5.43
C PRO A 192 6.93 -11.39 4.97
N LYS A 193 6.75 -11.74 3.70
CA LYS A 193 7.28 -12.96 3.07
C LYS A 193 7.68 -12.75 1.61
N GLU A 194 8.45 -13.69 1.08
CA GLU A 194 8.80 -13.82 -0.34
C GLU A 194 7.58 -14.24 -1.20
N SER A 195 7.70 -14.09 -2.52
CA SER A 195 6.65 -14.47 -3.48
C SER A 195 6.33 -15.97 -3.50
N LEU A 196 7.30 -16.84 -3.20
CA LEU A 196 7.11 -18.28 -3.06
C LEU A 196 7.38 -18.77 -1.62
N PRO A 197 6.64 -19.81 -1.17
CA PRO A 197 5.42 -20.38 -1.76
C PRO A 197 4.23 -19.41 -1.72
N LYS A 198 3.33 -19.55 -2.70
CA LYS A 198 2.07 -18.78 -2.72
C LYS A 198 1.14 -19.28 -1.62
N LYS A 199 0.63 -18.37 -0.78
CA LYS A 199 -0.39 -18.64 0.25
C LYS A 199 -0.13 -19.95 1.01
N PRO A 200 1.05 -20.10 1.66
CA PRO A 200 1.43 -21.36 2.29
C PRO A 200 0.51 -21.76 3.44
N THR A 201 -0.18 -20.80 4.04
CA THR A 201 -1.16 -21.01 5.11
C THR A 201 -2.44 -20.21 4.89
N LYS A 202 -3.38 -20.31 5.85
CA LYS A 202 -4.58 -19.46 5.92
C LYS A 202 -4.35 -18.15 6.67
N ASN A 203 -3.12 -17.86 7.12
CA ASN A 203 -2.78 -16.62 7.78
C ASN A 203 -2.96 -15.45 6.78
N ILE A 204 -3.58 -14.37 7.22
CA ILE A 204 -3.75 -13.18 6.39
C ILE A 204 -2.40 -12.60 5.92
N ALA A 205 -1.33 -12.78 6.69
CA ALA A 205 0.04 -12.38 6.34
C ALA A 205 0.59 -13.15 5.12
N ASP A 206 0.04 -14.31 4.80
CA ASP A 206 0.47 -15.17 3.70
C ASP A 206 -0.34 -14.97 2.41
N LYS A 207 -1.33 -14.06 2.42
CA LYS A 207 -2.24 -13.81 1.29
C LYS A 207 -1.51 -13.35 0.03
N LYS A 208 -0.49 -12.50 0.20
CA LYS A 208 0.36 -11.92 -0.85
C LYS A 208 1.84 -12.01 -0.40
N TYR A 209 2.72 -11.21 -0.98
CA TYR A 209 4.11 -11.07 -0.54
C TYR A 209 4.49 -9.58 -0.47
N GLY A 210 5.56 -9.25 0.25
CA GLY A 210 5.83 -7.87 0.62
C GLY A 210 7.18 -7.32 0.17
N PHE A 211 8.06 -8.13 -0.40
CA PHE A 211 9.35 -7.69 -0.91
C PHE A 211 9.84 -8.59 -2.06
N PHE A 212 10.57 -7.98 -3.00
CA PHE A 212 11.21 -8.66 -4.10
C PHE A 212 12.53 -9.31 -3.67
N GLN A 213 13.08 -10.22 -4.49
CA GLN A 213 14.36 -10.86 -4.19
C GLN A 213 15.51 -9.84 -4.06
N THR A 214 15.43 -8.69 -4.74
CA THR A 214 16.39 -7.58 -4.58
C THR A 214 16.37 -6.94 -3.19
N ASP A 215 15.24 -6.96 -2.52
CA ASP A 215 15.02 -6.27 -1.24
C ASP A 215 15.13 -7.21 -0.04
N LYS A 216 15.26 -8.51 -0.30
CA LYS A 216 15.24 -9.59 0.69
C LYS A 216 16.20 -9.35 1.86
N ALA A 217 17.46 -9.08 1.56
CA ALA A 217 18.49 -8.92 2.58
C ALA A 217 18.21 -7.71 3.49
N PHE A 218 17.72 -6.62 2.92
CA PHE A 218 17.39 -5.43 3.71
C PHE A 218 16.14 -5.67 4.58
N PHE A 219 15.10 -6.33 4.04
CA PHE A 219 13.94 -6.64 4.87
C PHE A 219 14.29 -7.60 6.03
N GLU A 220 15.20 -8.55 5.80
CA GLU A 220 15.71 -9.43 6.85
C GLU A 220 16.38 -8.64 7.98
N GLU A 221 17.22 -7.65 7.65
CA GLU A 221 17.82 -6.76 8.65
C GLU A 221 16.75 -6.01 9.46
N VAL A 222 15.75 -5.44 8.77
CA VAL A 222 14.64 -4.72 9.39
C VAL A 222 13.86 -5.63 10.35
N ALA A 223 13.51 -6.84 9.91
CA ALA A 223 12.77 -7.81 10.69
C ALA A 223 13.53 -8.31 11.92
N GLN A 224 14.84 -8.55 11.79
CA GLN A 224 15.71 -8.98 12.90
C GLN A 224 15.87 -7.87 13.94
N ASP A 225 16.10 -6.62 13.53
CA ASP A 225 16.22 -5.47 14.45
C ASP A 225 14.95 -5.29 15.29
N MET A 226 13.77 -5.43 14.69
CA MET A 226 12.50 -5.34 15.37
C MET A 226 12.10 -6.60 16.16
N GLY A 227 12.87 -7.68 16.06
CA GLY A 227 12.54 -8.95 16.70
C GLY A 227 11.27 -9.59 16.18
N LEU A 228 10.98 -9.46 14.87
CA LEU A 228 9.83 -10.15 14.27
C LEU A 228 10.03 -11.66 14.34
N ILE A 229 8.96 -12.38 14.63
CA ILE A 229 9.00 -13.84 14.76
C ILE A 229 9.13 -14.45 13.35
N PRO A 230 10.14 -15.28 13.08
CA PRO A 230 10.24 -16.01 11.82
C PRO A 230 9.04 -16.93 11.62
N ASN A 231 8.42 -16.85 10.44
CA ASN A 231 7.34 -17.75 10.05
C ASN A 231 7.96 -19.06 9.50
N LYS A 232 7.67 -20.17 10.17
CA LYS A 232 8.24 -21.50 9.83
C LYS A 232 7.38 -22.31 8.86
N SER A 233 6.39 -21.73 8.22
CA SER A 233 5.41 -22.43 7.37
C SER A 233 5.95 -22.84 5.98
N GLY A 234 7.18 -23.39 5.93
CA GLY A 234 7.80 -23.83 4.67
C GLY A 234 8.36 -22.72 3.81
N LEU A 235 8.51 -21.52 4.38
CA LEU A 235 9.16 -20.37 3.77
C LEU A 235 10.67 -20.43 4.00
N ASP A 236 11.46 -20.10 2.98
CA ASP A 236 12.89 -19.84 3.19
C ASP A 236 13.06 -18.53 3.96
N MET A 237 12.19 -17.54 3.68
CA MET A 237 12.14 -16.30 4.40
C MET A 237 10.71 -15.77 4.52
N GLY A 238 10.26 -15.62 5.73
CA GLY A 238 9.00 -15.02 6.12
C GLY A 238 8.96 -14.74 7.59
N PHE A 239 8.15 -13.76 7.98
CA PHE A 239 7.99 -13.34 9.37
C PHE A 239 6.51 -13.16 9.70
N GLU A 240 6.20 -13.17 10.99
CA GLU A 240 4.89 -12.70 11.45
C GLU A 240 4.81 -11.18 11.34
N ARG A 241 3.61 -10.65 11.13
CA ARG A 241 3.37 -9.22 10.96
C ARG A 241 3.85 -8.41 12.17
N HIS A 242 4.39 -7.24 11.90
CA HIS A 242 4.50 -6.20 12.91
C HIS A 242 3.10 -5.86 13.45
N PRO A 243 2.88 -5.75 14.80
CA PRO A 243 1.55 -5.49 15.35
C PRO A 243 0.85 -4.28 14.74
N LEU A 244 1.56 -3.19 14.48
CA LEU A 244 0.96 -1.98 13.90
C LEU A 244 0.53 -2.14 12.43
N ALA A 245 1.00 -3.17 11.71
CA ALA A 245 0.53 -3.46 10.36
C ALA A 245 -0.96 -3.84 10.31
N TYR A 246 -1.47 -4.45 11.38
CA TYR A 246 -2.90 -4.72 11.52
C TYR A 246 -3.75 -3.44 11.59
N LEU A 247 -3.21 -2.36 12.18
CA LEU A 247 -3.89 -1.06 12.24
C LEU A 247 -3.86 -0.34 10.90
N VAL A 248 -2.77 -0.49 10.14
CA VAL A 248 -2.67 0.04 8.77
C VAL A 248 -3.69 -0.64 7.86
N GLU A 249 -3.79 -1.98 7.92
CA GLU A 249 -4.77 -2.75 7.18
C GLU A 249 -6.21 -2.36 7.57
N ALA A 250 -6.50 -2.23 8.88
CA ALA A 250 -7.83 -1.82 9.34
C ALA A 250 -8.19 -0.39 8.88
N ALA A 251 -7.21 0.53 8.84
CA ALA A 251 -7.45 1.89 8.33
C ALA A 251 -7.83 1.89 6.85
N ASP A 252 -7.13 1.08 6.04
CA ASP A 252 -7.40 0.88 4.63
C ASP A 252 -8.79 0.24 4.42
N ASP A 253 -9.09 -0.86 5.13
CA ASP A 253 -10.39 -1.55 5.06
C ASP A 253 -11.57 -0.61 5.41
N ILE A 254 -11.40 0.24 6.45
CA ILE A 254 -12.44 1.21 6.87
C ILE A 254 -12.67 2.24 5.77
N CYS A 255 -11.60 2.85 5.23
CA CYS A 255 -11.71 3.86 4.17
C CYS A 255 -12.27 3.24 2.89
N TYR A 256 -11.73 2.10 2.45
CA TYR A 256 -12.22 1.36 1.29
C TYR A 256 -13.72 1.04 1.39
N THR A 257 -14.19 0.60 2.56
CA THR A 257 -15.60 0.25 2.74
C THR A 257 -16.51 1.46 2.70
N ILE A 258 -16.13 2.58 3.33
CA ILE A 258 -17.05 3.71 3.54
C ILE A 258 -16.89 4.77 2.46
N ILE A 259 -15.67 5.10 2.05
CA ILE A 259 -15.40 6.22 1.14
C ILE A 259 -15.63 5.80 -0.31
N ASP A 260 -15.17 4.62 -0.73
CA ASP A 260 -15.43 4.13 -2.08
C ASP A 260 -16.95 3.90 -2.31
N PHE A 261 -17.68 3.55 -1.25
CA PHE A 261 -19.14 3.46 -1.29
C PHE A 261 -19.77 4.84 -1.48
N GLU A 262 -19.28 5.88 -0.79
CA GLU A 262 -19.70 7.28 -0.99
C GLU A 262 -19.42 7.75 -2.42
N ASP A 263 -18.28 7.42 -3.00
CA ASP A 263 -17.98 7.71 -4.40
C ASP A 263 -19.01 7.08 -5.34
N GLY A 264 -19.41 5.84 -5.08
CA GLY A 264 -20.46 5.17 -5.85
C GLY A 264 -21.81 5.88 -5.79
N ILE A 265 -22.15 6.47 -4.64
CA ILE A 265 -23.35 7.27 -4.48
C ILE A 265 -23.25 8.59 -5.26
N ASN A 266 -22.12 9.28 -5.13
CA ASN A 266 -21.86 10.57 -5.79
C ASN A 266 -21.84 10.44 -7.32
N LEU A 267 -21.37 9.30 -7.83
CA LEU A 267 -21.37 8.96 -9.25
C LEU A 267 -22.74 8.46 -9.77
N GLY A 268 -23.72 8.28 -8.89
CA GLY A 268 -25.03 7.74 -9.25
C GLY A 268 -25.03 6.24 -9.61
N LEU A 269 -23.96 5.53 -9.28
CA LEU A 269 -23.84 4.08 -9.49
C LEU A 269 -24.56 3.27 -8.41
N VAL A 270 -24.78 3.86 -7.25
CA VAL A 270 -25.57 3.32 -6.14
C VAL A 270 -26.67 4.32 -5.78
N SER A 271 -27.93 3.84 -5.66
CA SER A 271 -29.04 4.71 -5.29
C SER A 271 -28.88 5.22 -3.85
N GLU A 272 -29.21 6.49 -3.62
CA GLU A 272 -29.08 7.14 -2.31
C GLU A 272 -29.87 6.40 -1.22
N ASP A 273 -31.16 6.16 -1.44
CA ASP A 273 -32.03 5.56 -0.43
C ASP A 273 -31.52 4.18 0.00
N PHE A 274 -31.03 3.42 -0.96
CA PHE A 274 -30.44 2.11 -0.71
C PHE A 274 -29.13 2.23 0.11
N ALA A 275 -28.25 3.16 -0.28
CA ALA A 275 -27.00 3.39 0.42
C ALA A 275 -27.18 3.88 1.85
N LEU A 276 -28.13 4.81 2.07
CA LEU A 276 -28.45 5.30 3.41
C LEU A 276 -28.92 4.18 4.34
N GLU A 277 -29.69 3.21 3.82
CA GLU A 277 -30.13 2.05 4.61
C GLU A 277 -28.96 1.23 5.16
N TYR A 278 -27.90 0.98 4.33
CA TYR A 278 -26.74 0.23 4.77
C TYR A 278 -25.87 1.01 5.77
N LEU A 279 -25.65 2.29 5.54
CA LEU A 279 -24.94 3.14 6.48
C LEU A 279 -25.68 3.26 7.81
N ILE A 280 -27.00 3.41 7.80
CA ILE A 280 -27.82 3.45 9.02
C ILE A 280 -27.72 2.15 9.81
N LYS A 281 -27.74 0.99 9.14
CA LYS A 281 -27.55 -0.32 9.80
C LYS A 281 -26.20 -0.40 10.53
N LEU A 282 -25.16 0.19 9.98
CA LEU A 282 -23.82 0.21 10.58
C LEU A 282 -23.75 1.13 11.80
N VAL A 283 -24.46 2.27 11.77
CA VAL A 283 -24.37 3.30 12.82
C VAL A 283 -25.56 3.30 13.79
N LYS A 284 -26.46 2.32 13.72
CA LYS A 284 -27.74 2.28 14.47
C LYS A 284 -27.59 2.55 15.97
N ASP A 285 -26.45 2.17 16.57
CA ASP A 285 -26.18 2.34 18.00
C ASP A 285 -25.60 3.71 18.34
N SER A 286 -25.19 4.50 17.36
CA SER A 286 -24.52 5.80 17.53
C SER A 286 -25.23 6.98 16.88
N ILE A 287 -26.25 6.74 16.06
CA ILE A 287 -26.99 7.77 15.35
C ILE A 287 -27.89 8.58 16.30
N ASP A 288 -27.78 9.91 16.25
CA ASP A 288 -28.77 10.81 16.80
C ASP A 288 -29.87 11.05 15.76
N THR A 289 -31.02 10.38 15.95
CA THR A 289 -32.16 10.45 15.03
C THR A 289 -32.77 11.86 14.95
N SER A 290 -32.71 12.64 16.04
CA SER A 290 -33.20 14.02 16.04
C SER A 290 -32.37 14.89 15.14
N LYS A 291 -31.02 14.83 15.30
CA LYS A 291 -30.08 15.53 14.44
C LYS A 291 -30.19 15.06 12.98
N TYR A 292 -30.25 13.76 12.74
CA TYR A 292 -30.37 13.21 11.38
C TYR A 292 -31.57 13.76 10.63
N LYS A 293 -32.71 13.90 11.30
CA LYS A 293 -33.97 14.45 10.71
C LYS A 293 -33.89 15.94 10.38
N THR A 294 -32.96 16.69 10.98
CA THR A 294 -32.75 18.13 10.67
C THR A 294 -31.85 18.37 9.46
N LEU A 295 -31.17 17.31 8.96
CA LEU A 295 -30.30 17.42 7.80
C LEU A 295 -31.14 17.46 6.52
N GLU A 296 -31.12 18.59 5.82
CA GLU A 296 -32.00 18.83 4.67
C GLU A 296 -31.40 18.26 3.38
N THR A 297 -30.06 18.35 3.21
CA THR A 297 -29.40 17.90 1.97
C THR A 297 -28.97 16.45 2.06
N LYS A 298 -28.83 15.83 0.88
CA LYS A 298 -28.27 14.49 0.74
C LYS A 298 -26.83 14.42 1.25
N GLU A 299 -26.05 15.38 0.83
CA GLU A 299 -24.62 15.51 1.16
C GLU A 299 -24.42 15.58 2.67
N ASP A 300 -25.24 16.35 3.40
CA ASP A 300 -25.18 16.45 4.86
C ASP A 300 -25.51 15.12 5.54
N ARG A 301 -26.53 14.40 5.05
CA ARG A 301 -26.93 13.08 5.58
C ARG A 301 -25.83 12.05 5.38
N ILE A 302 -25.27 11.97 4.18
CA ILE A 302 -24.17 11.05 3.87
C ILE A 302 -22.93 11.39 4.71
N SER A 303 -22.52 12.66 4.76
CA SER A 303 -21.38 13.11 5.54
C SER A 303 -21.52 12.80 7.03
N TYR A 304 -22.71 12.99 7.59
CA TYR A 304 -23.00 12.67 8.98
C TYR A 304 -22.89 11.16 9.26
N LEU A 305 -23.49 10.33 8.40
CA LEU A 305 -23.44 8.87 8.54
C LEU A 305 -22.02 8.33 8.33
N ARG A 306 -21.27 8.86 7.35
CA ARG A 306 -19.86 8.53 7.12
C ARG A 306 -19.03 8.78 8.38
N ALA A 307 -19.15 9.96 9.00
CA ALA A 307 -18.37 10.29 10.19
C ALA A 307 -18.68 9.35 11.36
N LEU A 308 -19.95 8.99 11.56
CA LEU A 308 -20.36 8.02 12.59
C LEU A 308 -19.87 6.61 12.27
N ALA A 309 -19.93 6.17 11.00
CA ALA A 309 -19.51 4.87 10.57
C ALA A 309 -17.99 4.68 10.80
N ILE A 310 -17.17 5.63 10.34
CA ILE A 310 -15.72 5.61 10.55
C ILE A 310 -15.41 5.59 12.05
N GLY A 311 -16.05 6.44 12.84
CA GLY A 311 -15.84 6.47 14.31
C GLY A 311 -16.21 5.14 15.00
N SER A 312 -17.31 4.50 14.59
CA SER A 312 -17.74 3.22 15.11
C SER A 312 -16.77 2.09 14.77
N LEU A 313 -16.29 2.05 13.52
CA LEU A 313 -15.34 1.06 13.03
C LEU A 313 -13.97 1.24 13.67
N ILE A 314 -13.47 2.48 13.84
CA ILE A 314 -12.22 2.77 14.57
C ILE A 314 -12.28 2.21 15.99
N ASN A 315 -13.35 2.53 16.73
CA ASN A 315 -13.49 2.08 18.13
C ASN A 315 -13.54 0.54 18.23
N ASP A 316 -14.22 -0.12 17.29
CA ASP A 316 -14.31 -1.57 17.27
C ASP A 316 -12.96 -2.23 16.90
N ALA A 317 -12.27 -1.71 15.89
CA ALA A 317 -10.92 -2.18 15.52
C ALA A 317 -9.92 -2.06 16.68
N VAL A 318 -9.95 -0.94 17.42
CA VAL A 318 -9.13 -0.75 18.64
C VAL A 318 -9.47 -1.79 19.70
N LYS A 319 -10.75 -2.08 19.91
CA LYS A 319 -11.19 -3.11 20.85
C LYS A 319 -10.66 -4.49 20.45
N VAL A 320 -10.86 -4.89 19.19
CA VAL A 320 -10.38 -6.17 18.66
C VAL A 320 -8.86 -6.29 18.81
N PHE A 321 -8.11 -5.22 18.48
CA PHE A 321 -6.66 -5.22 18.64
C PHE A 321 -6.22 -5.42 20.09
N VAL A 322 -6.77 -4.65 21.03
CA VAL A 322 -6.39 -4.68 22.45
C VAL A 322 -6.74 -6.03 23.10
N GLU A 323 -7.89 -6.60 22.78
CA GLU A 323 -8.32 -7.90 23.26
C GLU A 323 -7.42 -9.05 22.75
N ASN A 324 -6.82 -8.89 21.57
CA ASN A 324 -5.97 -9.90 20.94
C ASN A 324 -4.47 -9.54 20.94
N GLU A 325 -4.05 -8.46 21.61
CA GLU A 325 -2.66 -7.97 21.60
C GLU A 325 -1.65 -9.06 21.98
N ALA A 326 -1.95 -9.87 22.97
CA ALA A 326 -1.06 -10.97 23.38
C ALA A 326 -0.88 -12.04 22.29
N LEU A 327 -1.93 -12.38 21.55
CA LEU A 327 -1.87 -13.31 20.41
C LEU A 327 -1.11 -12.69 19.23
N ILE A 328 -1.31 -11.42 18.98
CA ILE A 328 -0.60 -10.66 17.95
C ILE A 328 0.90 -10.64 18.23
N LEU A 329 1.31 -10.32 19.46
CA LEU A 329 2.72 -10.34 19.88
C LEU A 329 3.35 -11.74 19.83
N GLN A 330 2.55 -12.80 19.95
CA GLN A 330 3.00 -14.20 19.81
C GLN A 330 3.01 -14.70 18.36
N GLY A 331 2.54 -13.89 17.37
CA GLY A 331 2.37 -14.33 15.98
C GLY A 331 1.26 -15.36 15.80
N LYS A 332 0.25 -15.38 16.68
CA LYS A 332 -0.84 -16.37 16.68
C LYS A 332 -2.20 -15.80 16.30
N PHE A 333 -2.25 -14.61 15.75
CA PHE A 333 -3.48 -13.97 15.28
C PHE A 333 -3.51 -13.94 13.74
N PRO A 334 -4.16 -14.92 13.08
CA PRO A 334 -4.06 -15.12 11.63
C PRO A 334 -5.10 -14.33 10.81
N TYR A 335 -5.83 -13.40 11.41
CA TYR A 335 -6.96 -12.69 10.81
C TYR A 335 -6.62 -11.21 10.58
N ALA A 336 -7.34 -10.53 9.68
CA ALA A 336 -7.44 -9.08 9.72
C ALA A 336 -8.28 -8.64 10.94
N LEU A 337 -8.06 -7.41 11.46
CA LEU A 337 -8.86 -6.92 12.60
C LEU A 337 -10.35 -6.83 12.23
N MET A 338 -10.63 -6.36 11.00
CA MET A 338 -12.00 -6.18 10.54
C MET A 338 -12.74 -7.51 10.30
N ASP A 339 -12.02 -8.62 10.10
CA ASP A 339 -12.61 -9.97 10.09
C ASP A 339 -13.22 -10.39 11.44
N LYS A 340 -12.76 -9.78 12.53
CA LYS A 340 -13.26 -10.01 13.89
C LYS A 340 -14.14 -8.87 14.42
N SER A 341 -14.41 -7.90 13.58
CA SER A 341 -15.33 -6.80 13.90
C SER A 341 -16.77 -7.29 14.09
N LYS A 342 -17.46 -6.73 15.05
CA LYS A 342 -18.91 -6.94 15.19
C LYS A 342 -19.71 -6.40 14.01
N TYR A 343 -19.10 -5.55 13.19
CA TYR A 343 -19.67 -4.94 11.99
C TYR A 343 -19.31 -5.68 10.70
N LYS A 344 -18.64 -6.84 10.79
CA LYS A 344 -18.15 -7.57 9.60
C LYS A 344 -19.24 -7.83 8.56
N ALA A 345 -20.43 -8.27 9.00
CA ALA A 345 -21.53 -8.55 8.09
C ALA A 345 -22.01 -7.31 7.33
N GLN A 346 -22.12 -6.16 8.02
CA GLN A 346 -22.50 -4.89 7.40
C GLN A 346 -21.44 -4.37 6.42
N MET A 347 -20.15 -4.52 6.77
CA MET A 347 -19.06 -4.18 5.86
C MET A 347 -19.08 -5.06 4.61
N ASP A 348 -19.28 -6.37 4.77
CA ASP A 348 -19.35 -7.30 3.63
C ASP A 348 -20.49 -6.97 2.68
N ASP A 349 -21.65 -6.59 3.21
CA ASP A 349 -22.79 -6.13 2.40
C ASP A 349 -22.43 -4.88 1.59
N ILE A 350 -21.81 -3.88 2.22
CA ILE A 350 -21.37 -2.63 1.56
C ILE A 350 -20.32 -2.94 0.48
N ILE A 351 -19.29 -3.73 0.80
CA ILE A 351 -18.26 -4.13 -0.14
C ILE A 351 -18.86 -4.85 -1.35
N LYS A 352 -19.79 -5.77 -1.12
CA LYS A 352 -20.47 -6.49 -2.21
C LYS A 352 -21.20 -5.53 -3.16
N ILE A 353 -21.92 -4.55 -2.62
CA ILE A 353 -22.61 -3.54 -3.41
C ILE A 353 -21.59 -2.71 -4.23
N SER A 354 -20.48 -2.30 -3.61
CA SER A 354 -19.41 -1.57 -4.29
C SER A 354 -18.81 -2.39 -5.43
N VAL A 355 -18.55 -3.69 -5.20
CA VAL A 355 -18.03 -4.59 -6.24
C VAL A 355 -19.01 -4.71 -7.40
N ASP A 356 -20.30 -4.98 -7.12
CA ASP A 356 -21.29 -5.27 -8.14
C ASP A 356 -21.67 -4.02 -8.97
N ASN A 357 -21.68 -2.83 -8.37
CA ASN A 357 -22.19 -1.63 -9.03
C ASN A 357 -21.11 -0.65 -9.46
N ILE A 358 -19.96 -0.61 -8.77
CA ILE A 358 -18.90 0.37 -9.02
C ILE A 358 -17.78 -0.29 -9.82
N TYR A 359 -17.09 -1.29 -9.23
CA TYR A 359 -15.89 -1.89 -9.83
C TYR A 359 -16.18 -2.74 -11.07
N GLN A 360 -17.40 -3.30 -11.20
CA GLN A 360 -17.84 -4.04 -12.39
C GLN A 360 -18.65 -3.18 -13.37
N SER A 361 -18.65 -1.86 -13.19
CA SER A 361 -19.32 -0.97 -14.13
C SER A 361 -18.62 -1.02 -15.50
N ARG A 362 -19.43 -0.82 -16.57
CA ARG A 362 -18.91 -0.85 -17.95
C ARG A 362 -17.79 0.18 -18.15
N GLU A 363 -17.90 1.35 -17.53
CA GLU A 363 -16.91 2.40 -17.65
C GLU A 363 -15.55 1.97 -17.07
N VAL A 364 -15.55 1.31 -15.90
CA VAL A 364 -14.32 0.77 -15.29
C VAL A 364 -13.69 -0.29 -16.17
N ILE A 365 -14.50 -1.27 -16.63
CA ILE A 365 -14.01 -2.38 -17.49
C ILE A 365 -13.38 -1.86 -18.79
N GLU A 366 -14.02 -0.91 -19.48
CA GLU A 366 -13.49 -0.32 -20.71
C GLU A 366 -12.12 0.35 -20.49
N LYS A 367 -11.96 1.07 -19.38
CA LYS A 367 -10.69 1.73 -19.02
C LYS A 367 -9.62 0.74 -18.57
N GLU A 368 -10.00 -0.32 -17.86
CA GLU A 368 -9.08 -1.40 -17.50
C GLU A 368 -8.49 -2.08 -18.74
N ILE A 369 -9.31 -2.37 -19.75
CA ILE A 369 -8.85 -2.95 -21.03
C ILE A 369 -7.80 -2.04 -21.69
N VAL A 370 -8.04 -0.72 -21.70
CA VAL A 370 -7.09 0.25 -22.24
C VAL A 370 -5.80 0.25 -21.41
N GLY A 371 -5.90 0.24 -20.08
CA GLY A 371 -4.76 0.17 -19.18
C GLY A 371 -3.89 -1.07 -19.43
N TYR A 372 -4.49 -2.21 -19.62
CA TYR A 372 -3.79 -3.45 -19.99
C TYR A 372 -2.93 -3.30 -21.25
N GLN A 373 -3.50 -2.78 -22.32
CA GLN A 373 -2.79 -2.58 -23.58
C GLN A 373 -1.63 -1.60 -23.43
N ILE A 374 -1.84 -0.50 -22.69
CA ILE A 374 -0.82 0.51 -22.42
C ILE A 374 0.36 -0.13 -21.69
N ILE A 375 0.12 -0.79 -20.57
CA ILE A 375 1.17 -1.37 -19.73
C ILE A 375 1.98 -2.43 -20.49
N GLN A 376 1.31 -3.37 -21.18
CA GLN A 376 2.00 -4.42 -21.93
C GLN A 376 2.86 -3.87 -23.06
N MET A 377 2.38 -2.86 -23.79
CA MET A 377 3.15 -2.21 -24.84
C MET A 377 4.37 -1.47 -24.28
N LEU A 378 4.21 -0.72 -23.17
CA LEU A 378 5.32 -0.02 -22.53
C LEU A 378 6.39 -0.99 -22.04
N LEU A 379 5.99 -2.09 -21.38
CA LEU A 379 6.92 -3.14 -20.96
C LEU A 379 7.69 -3.70 -22.15
N ASP A 380 7.02 -4.06 -23.24
CA ASP A 380 7.65 -4.62 -24.42
C ASP A 380 8.70 -3.69 -25.01
N LYS A 381 8.37 -2.41 -25.19
CA LYS A 381 9.29 -1.43 -25.78
C LYS A 381 10.48 -1.14 -24.88
N PHE A 382 10.26 -0.84 -23.60
CA PHE A 382 11.34 -0.48 -22.69
C PHE A 382 12.23 -1.67 -22.33
N ILE A 383 11.66 -2.86 -22.06
CA ILE A 383 12.45 -4.07 -21.76
C ILE A 383 13.29 -4.47 -22.97
N THR A 384 12.72 -4.45 -24.18
CA THR A 384 13.47 -4.77 -25.39
C THR A 384 14.62 -3.79 -25.61
N ALA A 385 14.38 -2.49 -25.58
CA ALA A 385 15.38 -1.47 -25.78
C ALA A 385 16.51 -1.55 -24.74
N PHE A 386 16.15 -1.75 -23.45
CA PHE A 386 17.09 -1.84 -22.35
C PHE A 386 18.01 -3.07 -22.47
N ASN A 387 17.43 -4.24 -22.77
CA ASN A 387 18.21 -5.47 -22.97
C ASN A 387 19.06 -5.41 -24.23
N ASN A 388 18.56 -4.85 -25.36
CA ASN A 388 19.34 -4.66 -26.58
C ASN A 388 20.57 -3.76 -26.31
N LYS A 389 20.39 -2.68 -25.55
CA LYS A 389 21.52 -1.83 -25.13
C LYS A 389 22.55 -2.62 -24.31
N TYR A 390 22.09 -3.42 -23.35
CA TYR A 390 22.95 -4.19 -22.47
C TYR A 390 23.82 -5.20 -23.23
N ILE A 391 23.27 -5.87 -24.23
CA ILE A 391 24.00 -6.84 -25.06
C ILE A 391 24.75 -6.20 -26.23
N GLY A 392 24.77 -4.87 -26.34
CA GLY A 392 25.46 -4.14 -27.42
C GLY A 392 24.78 -4.20 -28.79
N ASN A 393 23.49 -4.52 -28.86
CA ASN A 393 22.71 -4.68 -30.11
C ASN A 393 21.54 -3.68 -30.21
N ALA A 394 21.68 -2.51 -29.60
CA ALA A 394 20.64 -1.49 -29.62
C ALA A 394 20.53 -0.82 -30.99
N SER A 395 19.33 -0.76 -31.54
CA SER A 395 19.00 0.01 -32.74
C SER A 395 18.93 1.52 -32.43
N ASN A 396 18.89 2.36 -33.47
CA ASN A 396 18.61 3.80 -33.31
C ASN A 396 17.26 4.04 -32.65
N TYR A 397 16.26 3.19 -32.93
CA TYR A 397 14.95 3.27 -32.30
C TYR A 397 15.02 2.93 -30.81
N ASP A 398 15.76 1.86 -30.43
CA ASP A 398 15.97 1.53 -29.02
C ASP A 398 16.64 2.69 -28.26
N ALA A 399 17.61 3.36 -28.89
CA ALA A 399 18.26 4.53 -28.31
C ALA A 399 17.29 5.71 -28.09
N LEU A 400 16.29 5.91 -28.97
CA LEU A 400 15.24 6.91 -28.80
C LEU A 400 14.31 6.53 -27.64
N ILE A 401 13.85 5.28 -27.57
CA ILE A 401 13.03 4.77 -26.46
C ILE A 401 13.73 4.98 -25.13
N LEU A 402 15.01 4.64 -25.02
CA LEU A 402 15.77 4.80 -23.79
C LEU A 402 15.97 6.28 -23.37
N LYS A 403 16.02 7.22 -24.32
CA LYS A 403 16.07 8.65 -24.00
C LYS A 403 14.77 9.16 -23.34
N MET A 404 13.68 8.44 -23.44
CA MET A 404 12.43 8.76 -22.73
C MET A 404 12.50 8.36 -21.25
N LEU A 405 13.45 7.50 -20.84
CA LEU A 405 13.69 7.17 -19.43
C LEU A 405 14.38 8.34 -18.73
N PRO A 406 13.96 8.73 -17.52
CA PRO A 406 14.70 9.67 -16.70
C PRO A 406 16.14 9.17 -16.42
N GLU A 407 17.10 10.09 -16.30
CA GLU A 407 18.52 9.77 -16.10
C GLU A 407 18.78 8.79 -14.94
N LYS A 408 18.01 8.91 -13.87
CA LYS A 408 18.10 7.99 -12.72
C LYS A 408 17.83 6.52 -13.05
N HIS A 409 17.26 6.23 -14.21
CA HIS A 409 16.95 4.88 -14.70
C HIS A 409 17.98 4.37 -15.73
N HIS A 410 19.10 5.07 -15.92
CA HIS A 410 20.20 4.65 -16.84
C HIS A 410 21.26 3.77 -16.17
N LEU A 411 20.92 2.99 -15.17
CA LEU A 411 21.85 2.12 -14.42
C LEU A 411 22.33 0.93 -15.28
N GLU A 412 23.67 0.78 -15.40
CA GLU A 412 24.30 -0.14 -16.35
C GLU A 412 24.68 -1.54 -15.82
N LYS A 413 24.49 -1.82 -14.53
CA LYS A 413 25.17 -2.96 -13.87
C LYS A 413 24.26 -4.02 -13.26
N GLU A 414 23.04 -4.16 -13.70
CA GLU A 414 22.15 -5.15 -13.11
C GLU A 414 22.18 -6.48 -13.88
N ASN A 415 21.99 -7.59 -13.16
CA ASN A 415 21.70 -8.86 -13.78
C ASN A 415 20.37 -8.80 -14.55
N LEU A 416 20.00 -9.85 -15.27
CA LEU A 416 18.77 -9.86 -16.07
C LEU A 416 17.52 -9.58 -15.22
N TYR A 417 17.40 -10.20 -14.05
CA TYR A 417 16.28 -9.97 -13.14
C TYR A 417 16.18 -8.49 -12.71
N GLY A 418 17.30 -7.92 -12.27
CA GLY A 418 17.36 -6.51 -11.88
C GLY A 418 16.95 -5.58 -13.01
N ARG A 419 17.38 -5.84 -14.26
CA ARG A 419 16.98 -5.04 -15.43
C ARG A 419 15.48 -5.13 -15.71
N LEU A 420 14.90 -6.34 -15.66
CA LEU A 420 13.46 -6.53 -15.87
C LEU A 420 12.64 -5.85 -14.79
N LEU A 421 13.00 -6.06 -13.53
CA LEU A 421 12.33 -5.46 -12.38
C LEU A 421 12.45 -3.93 -12.40
N HIS A 422 13.61 -3.39 -12.80
CA HIS A 422 13.84 -1.94 -12.92
C HIS A 422 12.85 -1.26 -13.88
N ILE A 423 12.57 -1.89 -15.03
CA ILE A 423 11.57 -1.38 -15.97
C ILE A 423 10.16 -1.52 -15.39
N CYS A 424 9.86 -2.62 -14.67
CA CYS A 424 8.58 -2.74 -13.96
C CYS A 424 8.40 -1.63 -12.91
N HIS A 425 9.44 -1.32 -12.13
CA HIS A 425 9.44 -0.20 -11.18
C HIS A 425 9.22 1.15 -11.88
N PHE A 426 9.93 1.40 -13.00
CA PHE A 426 9.74 2.63 -13.75
C PHE A 426 8.30 2.80 -14.20
N ILE A 427 7.72 1.77 -14.84
CA ILE A 427 6.35 1.80 -15.33
C ILE A 427 5.35 1.93 -14.17
N SER A 428 5.58 1.22 -13.07
CA SER A 428 4.70 1.29 -11.89
C SER A 428 4.69 2.68 -11.22
N LEU A 429 5.74 3.48 -11.39
CA LEU A 429 5.81 4.85 -10.87
C LEU A 429 5.21 5.91 -11.81
N LEU A 430 4.82 5.55 -13.02
CA LEU A 430 4.07 6.44 -13.90
C LEU A 430 2.69 6.72 -13.31
N THR A 431 2.13 7.87 -13.64
CA THR A 431 0.71 8.15 -13.44
C THR A 431 -0.10 7.57 -14.60
N ASP A 432 -1.43 7.46 -14.45
CA ASP A 432 -2.32 7.00 -15.51
C ASP A 432 -2.19 7.89 -16.76
N GLY A 433 -2.17 9.21 -16.56
CA GLY A 433 -1.98 10.18 -17.62
C GLY A 433 -0.62 10.07 -18.31
N ASN A 434 0.46 9.90 -17.55
CA ASN A 434 1.80 9.74 -18.11
C ASN A 434 1.95 8.41 -18.88
N ALA A 435 1.40 7.32 -18.36
CA ALA A 435 1.40 6.05 -19.07
C ALA A 435 0.69 6.15 -20.43
N LEU A 436 -0.47 6.80 -20.46
CA LEU A 436 -1.21 7.10 -21.68
C LEU A 436 -0.41 8.01 -22.63
N LEU A 437 0.28 9.04 -22.12
CA LEU A 437 1.11 9.94 -22.94
C LEU A 437 2.29 9.18 -23.59
N PHE A 438 3.00 8.33 -22.83
CA PHE A 438 4.05 7.46 -23.37
C PHE A 438 3.50 6.54 -24.47
N TYR A 439 2.34 5.92 -24.22
CA TYR A 439 1.67 5.05 -25.21
C TYR A 439 1.40 5.80 -26.51
N LYS A 440 0.75 6.96 -26.43
CA LYS A 440 0.43 7.79 -27.60
C LYS A 440 1.69 8.20 -28.36
N THR A 441 2.73 8.61 -27.67
CA THR A 441 4.00 9.04 -28.26
C THR A 441 4.67 7.88 -29.04
N ILE A 442 4.70 6.67 -28.46
CA ILE A 442 5.36 5.51 -29.07
C ILE A 442 4.56 4.94 -30.24
N THR A 443 3.23 4.95 -30.16
CA THR A 443 2.35 4.41 -31.20
C THR A 443 1.96 5.42 -32.27
N ALA A 444 2.37 6.68 -32.16
CA ALA A 444 1.92 7.80 -32.98
C ALA A 444 0.37 7.94 -33.04
N ALA A 445 -0.32 7.49 -31.98
CA ALA A 445 -1.76 7.63 -31.87
C ALA A 445 -2.11 9.11 -31.73
N LYS A 446 -3.04 9.60 -32.58
CA LYS A 446 -3.52 11.00 -32.53
C LYS A 446 -4.21 11.27 -31.18
N ASN A 447 -4.04 12.49 -30.70
CA ASN A 447 -4.72 13.01 -29.49
C ASN A 447 -6.23 13.05 -29.64
#